data_00fe0662e4555f7f1420de35bb2ddf96
#
_entry.id   00fe0662e4555f7f1420de35bb2ddf96
#
_cell.length_a   1.000
_cell.length_b   1.000
_cell.length_c   1.000
_cell.angle_alpha   90.00
_cell.angle_beta   90.00
_cell.angle_gamma   90.00
#
_symmetry.space_group_name_H-M   'P 1'
#
loop_
_entity.id
_entity.type
_entity.pdbx_description
1 polymer ?
#
loop_
_entity_poly.entity_id
_entity_poly.type
_entity_poly.pdbx_seq_one_letter_code
_entity_poly.pdbx_strand_id
1 'polypeptide(L)'
;VSEDQADNLSVVIRLNSEPTKSVTISFTNTDTDADENNELTLSSDSLNFSTSNWNDNQTLTISANDEDFDVDNKSLSVSFETTSSDSLYSNGNMVRGQLNLIKIDNDSSGITLSMVDNYTSEASVDGNTGNFTAVLTSKPLYKVAMKFQVDNTSAGVNLNEDTLIFTNANWSTSQNIVFKAVDDSFDEGDNGTDNQTFVISISKICSAESSSETDNKLKSRLNDTKTCKDTTEPIDKYSDLTLVDQYNSLTAVAEDNDTARVRLTLVDGDNQTSEDNASDQARVNVVLDSQPYHDVTVSFSSSDTVNGVTINPDNLIFSSDNWSDVQKLTVS
;
A
#
# COMPACT_ATOMS: atom_id res chain seq x y z
N VAL A 1 7.83 -24.28 20.84
CA VAL A 1 7.95 -22.91 21.41
C VAL A 1 7.55 -21.91 20.35
N SER A 2 6.79 -20.92 20.73
CA SER A 2 6.30 -19.87 19.81
C SER A 2 6.97 -18.54 20.12
N GLU A 3 7.21 -17.74 19.09
CA GLU A 3 7.83 -16.41 19.20
C GLU A 3 6.98 -15.44 20.00
N ASP A 4 5.66 -15.55 19.94
CA ASP A 4 4.74 -14.74 20.74
C ASP A 4 4.83 -15.03 22.26
N GLN A 5 5.75 -15.92 22.67
CA GLN A 5 6.00 -16.38 24.04
C GLN A 5 4.78 -17.01 24.75
N ALA A 6 3.72 -17.29 24.00
CA ALA A 6 2.54 -17.97 24.55
C ALA A 6 2.84 -19.42 24.94
N ASP A 7 3.77 -20.08 24.23
CA ASP A 7 4.13 -21.48 24.37
C ASP A 7 5.61 -21.67 24.75
N ASN A 8 5.96 -21.38 26.02
CA ASN A 8 7.27 -21.71 26.56
C ASN A 8 7.34 -23.19 26.97
N LEU A 9 8.44 -23.83 26.63
CA LEU A 9 8.67 -25.23 27.04
C LEU A 9 9.28 -25.29 28.44
N SER A 10 8.62 -25.97 29.36
CA SER A 10 9.14 -26.26 30.70
C SER A 10 9.60 -27.72 30.81
N VAL A 11 10.88 -27.90 31.02
CA VAL A 11 11.51 -29.22 31.18
C VAL A 11 11.83 -29.42 32.64
N VAL A 12 11.22 -30.46 33.27
CA VAL A 12 11.49 -30.81 34.64
C VAL A 12 12.58 -31.87 34.68
N ILE A 13 13.63 -31.62 35.46
CA ILE A 13 14.84 -32.41 35.53
C ILE A 13 15.12 -32.78 36.98
N ARG A 14 15.47 -34.03 37.22
CA ARG A 14 15.99 -34.55 38.49
C ARG A 14 16.91 -35.73 38.25
N LEU A 15 17.75 -36.06 39.19
CA LEU A 15 18.52 -37.28 39.12
C LEU A 15 17.68 -38.48 39.58
N ASN A 16 17.98 -39.67 39.09
CA ASN A 16 17.30 -40.92 39.47
C ASN A 16 17.97 -41.65 40.65
N SER A 17 19.18 -41.24 41.02
CA SER A 17 19.93 -41.80 42.16
C SER A 17 20.72 -40.71 42.86
N GLU A 18 20.99 -40.91 44.15
CA GLU A 18 21.79 -39.99 44.95
C GLU A 18 23.26 -40.00 44.48
N PRO A 19 23.83 -38.87 44.12
CA PRO A 19 25.22 -38.76 43.72
C PRO A 19 26.11 -38.68 44.94
N THR A 20 27.34 -39.20 44.86
CA THR A 20 28.35 -39.08 45.92
C THR A 20 29.07 -37.70 45.88
N LYS A 21 28.95 -36.97 44.81
CA LYS A 21 29.48 -35.63 44.57
C LYS A 21 28.47 -34.80 43.77
N SER A 22 28.64 -33.47 43.79
CA SER A 22 27.78 -32.57 42.99
C SER A 22 27.82 -32.96 41.51
N VAL A 23 26.66 -32.88 40.88
CA VAL A 23 26.44 -33.08 39.44
C VAL A 23 25.95 -31.80 38.83
N THR A 24 26.64 -31.31 37.82
CA THR A 24 26.20 -30.18 37.01
C THR A 24 25.68 -30.67 35.66
N ILE A 25 24.49 -30.28 35.26
CA ILE A 25 23.95 -30.50 33.94
C ILE A 25 24.04 -29.16 33.22
N SER A 26 24.87 -29.07 32.20
CA SER A 26 25.03 -27.87 31.38
C SER A 26 24.17 -27.98 30.10
N PHE A 27 23.56 -26.88 29.68
CA PHE A 27 22.72 -26.80 28.49
C PHE A 27 23.40 -25.91 27.46
N THR A 28 23.34 -26.32 26.21
CA THR A 28 23.86 -25.55 25.08
C THR A 28 22.82 -25.48 23.99
N ASN A 29 22.43 -24.25 23.61
CA ASN A 29 21.68 -24.03 22.39
C ASN A 29 22.61 -24.38 21.21
N THR A 30 22.17 -25.29 20.35
CA THR A 30 22.95 -25.76 19.19
C THR A 30 22.53 -25.06 17.90
N ASP A 31 21.86 -23.91 18.02
CA ASP A 31 21.60 -23.06 16.84
C ASP A 31 22.95 -22.62 16.27
N THR A 32 23.22 -23.09 15.04
CA THR A 32 24.50 -22.86 14.34
C THR A 32 24.36 -21.93 13.16
N ASP A 33 23.22 -21.25 13.03
CA ASP A 33 23.02 -20.35 11.92
C ASP A 33 23.91 -19.09 12.05
N ALA A 34 24.44 -18.68 10.89
CA ALA A 34 25.46 -17.64 10.79
C ALA A 34 24.95 -16.22 11.02
N ASP A 35 23.67 -16.06 11.34
CA ASP A 35 23.01 -14.75 11.45
C ASP A 35 23.08 -14.09 12.83
N GLU A 36 23.88 -14.70 13.78
CA GLU A 36 24.13 -14.15 15.13
C GLU A 36 22.88 -13.99 16.01
N ASN A 37 21.70 -14.39 15.56
CA ASN A 37 20.48 -14.31 16.33
C ASN A 37 20.35 -15.55 17.22
N ASN A 38 20.33 -15.32 18.52
CA ASN A 38 20.07 -16.38 19.48
C ASN A 38 18.57 -16.71 19.43
N GLU A 39 18.19 -17.74 18.71
CA GLU A 39 16.79 -18.13 18.47
C GLU A 39 16.04 -18.59 19.72
N LEU A 40 16.79 -19.03 20.75
CA LEU A 40 16.24 -19.54 21.99
C LEU A 40 16.87 -18.86 23.20
N THR A 41 16.03 -18.58 24.19
CA THR A 41 16.47 -18.18 25.52
C THR A 41 16.22 -19.31 26.52
N LEU A 42 17.28 -19.69 27.26
CA LEU A 42 17.24 -20.66 28.34
C LEU A 42 17.16 -19.91 29.67
N SER A 43 16.29 -20.36 30.60
CA SER A 43 16.20 -19.78 31.95
C SER A 43 17.48 -19.98 32.78
N SER A 44 18.32 -20.93 32.41
CA SER A 44 19.62 -21.20 33.02
C SER A 44 20.50 -21.99 32.05
N ASP A 45 21.80 -21.72 32.03
CA ASP A 45 22.79 -22.49 31.28
C ASP A 45 23.19 -23.77 31.97
N SER A 46 22.84 -23.96 33.24
CA SER A 46 23.13 -25.17 34.01
C SER A 46 22.20 -25.35 35.20
N LEU A 47 22.00 -26.62 35.59
CA LEU A 47 21.36 -27.03 36.84
C LEU A 47 22.34 -27.84 37.68
N ASN A 48 22.32 -27.62 39.00
CA ASN A 48 23.23 -28.26 39.95
C ASN A 48 22.47 -29.15 40.93
N PHE A 49 22.90 -30.38 41.04
CA PHE A 49 22.38 -31.37 41.96
C PHE A 49 23.46 -31.79 42.95
N SER A 50 23.04 -32.04 44.19
CA SER A 50 23.91 -32.48 45.30
C SER A 50 23.28 -33.69 46.00
N THR A 51 23.95 -34.21 47.02
CA THR A 51 23.42 -35.27 47.89
C THR A 51 22.15 -34.87 48.64
N SER A 52 21.86 -33.54 48.75
CA SER A 52 20.71 -33.01 49.48
C SER A 52 19.51 -32.65 48.61
N ASN A 53 19.70 -32.45 47.30
CA ASN A 53 18.64 -32.01 46.39
C ASN A 53 18.55 -32.81 45.09
N TRP A 54 19.19 -33.97 44.98
CA TRP A 54 19.27 -34.78 43.78
C TRP A 54 17.92 -35.24 43.24
N ASN A 55 16.94 -35.46 44.13
CA ASN A 55 15.58 -35.88 43.79
C ASN A 55 14.57 -34.73 43.72
N ASP A 56 15.00 -33.50 43.98
CA ASP A 56 14.15 -32.33 43.82
C ASP A 56 13.99 -32.00 42.33
N ASN A 57 12.78 -31.63 41.96
CA ASN A 57 12.48 -31.17 40.62
C ASN A 57 13.08 -29.79 40.40
N GLN A 58 14.01 -29.66 39.45
CA GLN A 58 14.48 -28.39 38.93
C GLN A 58 13.92 -28.19 37.53
N THR A 59 13.57 -26.96 37.17
CA THR A 59 12.92 -26.66 35.90
C THR A 59 13.84 -25.81 35.02
N LEU A 60 14.02 -26.26 33.78
CA LEU A 60 14.56 -25.45 32.70
C LEU A 60 13.39 -24.93 31.84
N THR A 61 13.26 -23.62 31.72
CA THR A 61 12.32 -23.03 30.79
C THR A 61 13.07 -22.59 29.52
N ILE A 62 12.51 -22.94 28.38
CA ILE A 62 13.01 -22.60 27.05
C ILE A 62 11.95 -21.78 26.36
N SER A 63 12.31 -20.58 25.93
CA SER A 63 11.46 -19.67 25.14
C SER A 63 12.07 -19.38 23.78
N ALA A 64 11.25 -19.16 22.77
CA ALA A 64 11.71 -18.60 21.51
C ALA A 64 11.93 -17.11 21.65
N ASN A 65 12.92 -16.58 20.95
CA ASN A 65 13.10 -15.14 20.81
C ASN A 65 12.28 -14.66 19.62
N ASP A 66 11.54 -13.60 19.86
CA ASP A 66 10.69 -12.92 18.89
C ASP A 66 11.55 -12.12 17.91
N GLU A 67 11.23 -12.22 16.68
CA GLU A 67 11.81 -11.40 15.60
C GLU A 67 10.70 -10.97 14.64
N ASP A 68 10.90 -10.07 13.74
CA ASP A 68 9.81 -9.49 12.94
C ASP A 68 9.74 -10.06 11.51
N PHE A 69 10.55 -11.08 11.17
CA PHE A 69 10.56 -11.62 9.81
C PHE A 69 9.53 -12.75 9.65
N ASP A 70 8.77 -12.73 8.56
CA ASP A 70 7.94 -13.89 8.17
C ASP A 70 8.84 -14.97 7.55
N VAL A 71 9.16 -15.98 8.34
CA VAL A 71 10.00 -17.12 7.96
C VAL A 71 9.25 -18.44 8.17
N ASP A 72 9.83 -19.54 7.75
CA ASP A 72 9.24 -20.85 8.03
C ASP A 72 9.60 -21.30 9.45
N ASN A 73 8.71 -22.09 10.07
CA ASN A 73 8.98 -22.75 11.35
C ASN A 73 10.32 -23.46 11.33
N LYS A 74 11.14 -23.23 12.36
CA LYS A 74 12.53 -23.72 12.43
C LYS A 74 12.68 -24.87 13.42
N SER A 75 13.38 -25.93 13.01
CA SER A 75 13.75 -27.03 13.91
C SER A 75 15.04 -26.70 14.62
N LEU A 76 14.99 -26.62 15.93
CA LEU A 76 16.09 -26.25 16.81
C LEU A 76 16.38 -27.37 17.81
N SER A 77 17.53 -27.31 18.50
CA SER A 77 17.83 -28.24 19.54
C SER A 77 18.64 -27.62 20.69
N VAL A 78 18.39 -28.15 21.89
CA VAL A 78 19.18 -27.86 23.09
C VAL A 78 19.88 -29.13 23.49
N SER A 79 21.21 -29.13 23.43
CA SER A 79 22.02 -30.26 23.93
C SER A 79 22.27 -30.08 25.42
N PHE A 80 22.46 -31.23 26.12
CA PHE A 80 22.85 -31.21 27.50
C PHE A 80 23.99 -32.19 27.77
N GLU A 81 24.82 -31.85 28.75
CA GLU A 81 25.97 -32.64 29.17
C GLU A 81 26.08 -32.59 30.68
N THR A 82 26.37 -33.73 31.30
CA THR A 82 26.61 -33.86 32.75
C THR A 82 28.09 -33.82 33.07
N THR A 83 28.47 -33.10 34.13
CA THR A 83 29.83 -33.08 34.70
C THR A 83 29.76 -33.32 36.19
N SER A 84 30.65 -34.22 36.68
CA SER A 84 30.76 -34.54 38.10
C SER A 84 32.12 -35.19 38.39
N SER A 85 32.59 -35.13 39.64
CA SER A 85 33.65 -35.99 40.13
C SER A 85 33.14 -37.33 40.70
N ASP A 86 31.85 -37.57 40.68
CA ASP A 86 31.24 -38.87 40.87
C ASP A 86 31.43 -39.71 39.62
N SER A 87 32.06 -40.90 39.73
CA SER A 87 32.36 -41.76 38.61
C SER A 87 31.11 -42.28 37.87
N LEU A 88 29.95 -42.29 38.53
CA LEU A 88 28.69 -42.74 37.93
C LEU A 88 28.05 -41.62 37.05
N TYR A 89 28.46 -40.38 37.29
CA TYR A 89 27.96 -39.19 36.58
C TYR A 89 29.06 -38.47 35.74
N SER A 90 30.26 -39.09 35.59
CA SER A 90 31.40 -38.55 34.85
C SER A 90 31.93 -39.54 33.80
N ASN A 91 32.72 -39.04 32.87
CA ASN A 91 33.57 -39.74 31.89
C ASN A 91 33.17 -41.18 31.50
N GLY A 92 32.33 -41.34 30.51
CA GLY A 92 31.92 -42.62 29.94
C GLY A 92 30.54 -43.11 30.38
N ASN A 93 30.08 -42.71 31.55
CA ASN A 93 28.69 -42.86 31.99
C ASN A 93 27.89 -41.58 31.86
N MET A 94 28.47 -40.56 31.19
CA MET A 94 27.81 -39.26 30.95
C MET A 94 26.53 -39.47 30.18
N VAL A 95 25.44 -38.97 30.74
CA VAL A 95 24.20 -38.79 29.99
C VAL A 95 24.36 -37.52 29.16
N ARG A 96 24.52 -37.73 27.89
CA ARG A 96 24.43 -36.69 26.87
C ARG A 96 23.14 -36.89 26.11
N GLY A 97 22.48 -35.79 25.78
CA GLY A 97 21.26 -35.86 24.99
C GLY A 97 20.99 -34.55 24.32
N GLN A 98 19.96 -34.59 23.55
CA GLN A 98 19.48 -33.46 22.79
C GLN A 98 17.96 -33.40 22.90
N LEU A 99 17.44 -32.25 23.19
CA LEU A 99 16.02 -31.94 23.11
C LEU A 99 15.77 -31.24 21.80
N ASN A 100 14.99 -31.86 20.91
CA ASN A 100 14.56 -31.25 19.65
C ASN A 100 13.25 -30.53 19.88
N LEU A 101 13.15 -29.36 19.31
CA LEU A 101 11.96 -28.51 19.39
C LEU A 101 11.73 -27.78 18.05
N ILE A 102 10.53 -27.27 17.86
CA ILE A 102 10.19 -26.45 16.72
C ILE A 102 9.92 -25.04 17.26
N LYS A 103 10.62 -24.05 16.73
CA LYS A 103 10.28 -22.64 16.85
C LYS A 103 9.17 -22.37 15.86
N ILE A 104 8.08 -21.81 16.34
CA ILE A 104 6.92 -21.42 15.53
C ILE A 104 7.01 -19.93 15.30
N ASP A 105 7.08 -19.54 14.04
CA ASP A 105 6.99 -18.17 13.57
C ASP A 105 5.56 -17.63 13.74
N ASN A 106 5.44 -16.39 14.17
CA ASN A 106 4.16 -15.71 14.40
C ASN A 106 3.91 -14.55 13.43
N ASP A 107 4.88 -14.25 12.57
CA ASP A 107 4.80 -13.16 11.62
C ASP A 107 4.10 -13.53 10.31
N SER A 108 3.61 -12.56 9.61
CA SER A 108 2.99 -12.75 8.31
C SER A 108 3.24 -11.55 7.41
N SER A 109 3.84 -11.81 6.27
CA SER A 109 4.07 -10.77 5.26
C SER A 109 2.74 -10.26 4.70
N GLY A 110 2.55 -8.97 4.78
CA GLY A 110 1.36 -8.30 4.32
C GLY A 110 1.56 -6.79 4.20
N ILE A 111 0.54 -6.12 3.70
CA ILE A 111 0.53 -4.68 3.51
C ILE A 111 -0.74 -4.13 4.13
N THR A 112 -0.61 -3.06 4.89
CA THR A 112 -1.74 -2.28 5.37
C THR A 112 -1.78 -0.96 4.61
N LEU A 113 -2.88 -0.73 3.87
CA LEU A 113 -3.21 0.55 3.27
C LEU A 113 -4.23 1.27 4.15
N SER A 114 -4.03 2.57 4.37
CA SER A 114 -4.94 3.39 5.16
C SER A 114 -5.21 4.70 4.46
N MET A 115 -6.48 4.97 4.15
CA MET A 115 -6.90 6.27 3.65
C MET A 115 -6.85 7.29 4.80
N VAL A 116 -6.17 8.42 4.57
CA VAL A 116 -6.07 9.52 5.53
C VAL A 116 -7.05 10.63 5.13
N ASP A 117 -7.01 11.03 3.85
CA ASP A 117 -7.97 11.95 3.24
C ASP A 117 -8.37 11.39 1.87
N ASN A 118 -9.66 11.14 1.69
CA ASN A 118 -10.20 10.49 0.49
C ASN A 118 -10.73 11.48 -0.56
N TYR A 119 -10.41 12.75 -0.43
CA TYR A 119 -10.96 13.79 -1.29
C TYR A 119 -9.87 14.61 -1.96
N THR A 120 -10.08 14.97 -3.22
CA THR A 120 -9.30 15.95 -3.98
C THR A 120 -10.22 16.75 -4.90
N SER A 121 -9.77 17.90 -5.38
CA SER A 121 -10.54 18.77 -6.28
C SER A 121 -9.64 19.38 -7.34
N GLU A 122 -10.18 19.62 -8.50
CA GLU A 122 -9.53 20.34 -9.61
C GLU A 122 -9.36 21.82 -9.33
N ALA A 123 -10.17 22.38 -8.43
CA ALA A 123 -10.08 23.79 -8.07
C ALA A 123 -8.64 24.17 -7.73
N SER A 124 -8.14 25.19 -8.41
CA SER A 124 -6.75 25.67 -8.36
C SER A 124 -6.32 26.30 -7.02
N VAL A 125 -7.19 26.29 -6.02
CA VAL A 125 -6.88 26.86 -4.70
C VAL A 125 -6.06 25.87 -3.90
N ASP A 126 -4.89 26.31 -3.44
CA ASP A 126 -3.94 25.54 -2.64
C ASP A 126 -4.61 24.64 -1.57
N GLY A 127 -4.43 23.35 -1.71
CA GLY A 127 -4.65 22.44 -0.61
C GLY A 127 -5.64 21.29 -0.82
N ASN A 128 -6.37 21.21 -1.92
CA ASN A 128 -7.27 20.08 -2.15
C ASN A 128 -6.53 18.85 -2.68
N THR A 129 -5.72 18.24 -1.81
CA THR A 129 -5.04 16.99 -2.09
C THR A 129 -5.48 15.95 -1.09
N GLY A 130 -5.87 14.78 -1.57
CA GLY A 130 -6.06 13.63 -0.72
C GLY A 130 -4.75 12.89 -0.47
N ASN A 131 -4.74 11.99 0.52
CA ASN A 131 -3.58 11.20 0.81
C ASN A 131 -3.91 9.87 1.49
N PHE A 132 -3.04 8.91 1.32
CA PHE A 132 -3.11 7.62 1.97
C PHE A 132 -1.72 7.17 2.42
N THR A 133 -1.69 6.18 3.30
CA THR A 133 -0.45 5.58 3.78
C THR A 133 -0.40 4.10 3.50
N ALA A 134 0.82 3.59 3.36
CA ALA A 134 1.12 2.17 3.30
C ALA A 134 2.19 1.81 4.34
N VAL A 135 2.09 0.61 4.91
CA VAL A 135 3.05 0.04 5.85
C VAL A 135 3.08 -1.48 5.66
N LEU A 136 4.24 -2.10 5.89
CA LEU A 136 4.35 -3.56 5.89
C LEU A 136 3.93 -4.14 7.25
N THR A 137 3.48 -5.40 7.27
CA THR A 137 3.06 -6.09 8.49
C THR A 137 4.18 -6.89 9.15
N SER A 138 5.24 -7.24 8.40
CA SER A 138 6.45 -7.90 8.90
C SER A 138 7.69 -7.28 8.28
N LYS A 139 8.84 -7.54 8.86
CA LYS A 139 10.13 -7.04 8.42
C LYS A 139 10.58 -7.76 7.15
N PRO A 140 10.88 -7.05 6.08
CA PRO A 140 11.35 -7.68 4.86
C PRO A 140 12.82 -8.09 4.97
N LEU A 141 13.17 -9.23 4.38
CA LEU A 141 14.56 -9.69 4.32
C LEU A 141 15.40 -8.75 3.46
N TYR A 142 14.85 -8.28 2.36
CA TYR A 142 15.43 -7.32 1.44
C TYR A 142 14.49 -6.14 1.23
N LYS A 143 14.94 -5.12 0.48
CA LYS A 143 14.06 -4.00 0.10
C LYS A 143 12.84 -4.48 -0.68
N VAL A 144 11.68 -3.96 -0.34
CA VAL A 144 10.41 -4.21 -1.03
C VAL A 144 9.97 -2.91 -1.71
N ALA A 145 9.79 -2.95 -3.02
CA ALA A 145 9.19 -1.85 -3.75
C ALA A 145 7.76 -2.20 -4.17
N MET A 146 6.88 -1.23 -4.06
CA MET A 146 5.45 -1.35 -4.35
C MET A 146 5.03 -0.22 -5.27
N LYS A 147 4.34 -0.56 -6.36
CA LYS A 147 3.84 0.40 -7.34
C LYS A 147 2.34 0.54 -7.23
N PHE A 148 1.88 1.78 -7.18
CA PHE A 148 0.47 2.14 -7.15
C PHE A 148 -0.01 2.60 -8.53
N GLN A 149 -1.30 2.45 -8.76
CA GLN A 149 -2.00 2.94 -9.94
C GLN A 149 -3.36 3.50 -9.55
N VAL A 150 -3.87 4.40 -10.39
CA VAL A 150 -5.24 4.91 -10.34
C VAL A 150 -6.01 4.27 -11.50
N ASP A 151 -7.21 3.73 -11.25
CA ASP A 151 -7.98 2.99 -12.26
C ASP A 151 -8.85 3.88 -13.14
N ASN A 152 -9.28 5.02 -12.64
CA ASN A 152 -10.13 5.95 -13.38
C ASN A 152 -9.29 7.08 -13.99
N THR A 153 -8.99 6.95 -15.28
CA THR A 153 -8.26 7.99 -16.03
C THR A 153 -9.12 9.21 -16.34
N SER A 154 -10.45 9.11 -16.30
CA SER A 154 -11.36 10.22 -16.52
C SER A 154 -11.38 11.21 -15.36
N ALA A 155 -11.09 10.73 -14.13
CA ALA A 155 -10.98 11.60 -12.96
C ALA A 155 -9.69 12.44 -12.94
N GLY A 156 -8.83 12.32 -13.94
CA GLY A 156 -7.62 13.15 -14.09
C GLY A 156 -6.67 13.16 -12.89
N VAL A 157 -6.66 12.09 -12.04
CA VAL A 157 -5.91 12.10 -10.78
C VAL A 157 -4.48 11.63 -10.97
N ASN A 158 -3.54 12.40 -10.43
CA ASN A 158 -2.12 12.07 -10.37
C ASN A 158 -1.66 11.78 -8.94
N LEU A 159 -0.77 10.80 -8.78
CA LEU A 159 -0.02 10.55 -7.56
C LEU A 159 1.26 11.39 -7.58
N ASN A 160 1.64 11.97 -6.42
CA ASN A 160 2.92 12.68 -6.28
C ASN A 160 4.13 11.73 -6.45
N GLU A 161 3.93 10.50 -6.06
CA GLU A 161 4.86 9.38 -6.25
C GLU A 161 4.02 8.10 -6.43
N ASP A 162 4.34 7.30 -7.43
CA ASP A 162 3.63 6.04 -7.71
C ASP A 162 4.32 4.82 -7.08
N THR A 163 5.44 5.02 -6.39
CA THR A 163 6.28 3.91 -5.92
C THR A 163 6.82 4.18 -4.52
N LEU A 164 6.56 3.27 -3.59
CA LEU A 164 7.19 3.25 -2.26
C LEU A 164 8.25 2.16 -2.17
N ILE A 165 9.29 2.42 -1.37
CA ILE A 165 10.33 1.44 -1.05
C ILE A 165 10.43 1.28 0.47
N PHE A 166 10.24 0.04 0.91
CA PHE A 166 10.44 -0.38 2.29
C PHE A 166 11.77 -1.12 2.45
N THR A 167 12.38 -0.97 3.60
CA THR A 167 13.63 -1.61 3.99
C THR A 167 13.45 -2.23 5.36
N ASN A 168 14.40 -3.04 5.82
CA ASN A 168 14.41 -3.58 7.17
C ASN A 168 14.51 -2.50 8.29
N ALA A 169 14.78 -1.24 7.93
CA ALA A 169 14.86 -0.12 8.87
C ALA A 169 13.58 0.74 8.94
N ASN A 170 12.71 0.69 7.92
CA ASN A 170 11.52 1.54 7.84
C ASN A 170 10.22 0.79 7.54
N TRP A 171 10.24 -0.54 7.55
CA TRP A 171 9.11 -1.39 7.18
C TRP A 171 7.85 -1.12 8.02
N SER A 172 8.01 -0.88 9.30
CA SER A 172 6.93 -0.58 10.26
C SER A 172 6.55 0.90 10.32
N THR A 173 7.21 1.74 9.52
CA THR A 173 6.91 3.17 9.44
C THR A 173 5.98 3.44 8.27
N SER A 174 4.79 3.97 8.53
CA SER A 174 3.84 4.35 7.48
C SER A 174 4.46 5.38 6.54
N GLN A 175 4.44 5.09 5.23
CA GLN A 175 4.87 6.01 4.18
C GLN A 175 3.63 6.60 3.49
N ASN A 176 3.68 7.89 3.18
CA ASN A 176 2.55 8.65 2.66
C ASN A 176 2.67 8.90 1.16
N ILE A 177 1.55 8.73 0.45
CA ILE A 177 1.38 9.15 -0.94
C ILE A 177 0.25 10.18 -0.98
N VAL A 178 0.50 11.26 -1.71
CA VAL A 178 -0.48 12.32 -1.97
C VAL A 178 -1.02 12.15 -3.38
N PHE A 179 -2.32 12.31 -3.54
CA PHE A 179 -2.97 12.37 -4.85
C PHE A 179 -3.66 13.71 -5.05
N LYS A 180 -3.73 14.13 -6.31
CA LYS A 180 -4.34 15.40 -6.71
C LYS A 180 -5.06 15.25 -8.04
N ALA A 181 -6.29 15.80 -8.12
CA ALA A 181 -6.98 15.99 -9.38
C ALA A 181 -6.24 17.04 -10.23
N VAL A 182 -6.24 16.84 -11.52
CA VAL A 182 -5.63 17.74 -12.51
C VAL A 182 -6.73 18.62 -13.08
N ASP A 183 -6.58 19.93 -12.88
CA ASP A 183 -7.49 20.94 -13.44
C ASP A 183 -7.44 20.90 -14.98
N ASP A 184 -8.58 20.68 -15.62
CA ASP A 184 -8.69 20.75 -17.07
C ASP A 184 -9.90 21.62 -17.48
N SER A 185 -10.67 21.31 -18.48
CA SER A 185 -11.83 22.10 -18.91
C SER A 185 -13.00 21.22 -19.35
N PHE A 186 -12.90 19.92 -19.09
CA PHE A 186 -13.99 18.99 -19.35
C PHE A 186 -14.90 18.91 -18.13
N ASP A 187 -16.20 18.88 -18.36
CA ASP A 187 -17.16 18.50 -17.33
C ASP A 187 -17.27 16.97 -17.33
N GLU A 188 -16.62 16.32 -16.36
CA GLU A 188 -16.68 14.87 -16.14
C GLU A 188 -17.85 14.48 -15.25
N GLY A 189 -18.59 15.42 -14.75
CA GLY A 189 -19.75 15.20 -13.89
C GLY A 189 -20.84 14.38 -14.58
N ASP A 190 -21.29 13.34 -13.94
CA ASP A 190 -22.39 12.51 -14.42
C ASP A 190 -23.71 13.01 -13.79
N ASN A 191 -24.62 13.55 -14.60
CA ASN A 191 -25.96 13.98 -14.19
C ASN A 191 -26.04 15.06 -13.07
N GLY A 192 -25.07 15.99 -13.01
CA GLY A 192 -25.08 17.11 -12.07
C GLY A 192 -24.48 16.79 -10.70
N THR A 193 -23.64 15.77 -10.64
CA THR A 193 -22.70 15.56 -9.54
C THR A 193 -21.28 15.78 -10.06
N ASP A 194 -20.63 16.80 -9.58
CA ASP A 194 -19.28 17.21 -10.00
C ASP A 194 -18.20 16.33 -9.36
N ASN A 195 -18.56 15.10 -8.95
CA ASN A 195 -17.68 14.19 -8.20
C ASN A 195 -17.43 12.89 -8.97
N GLN A 196 -16.17 12.60 -9.24
CA GLN A 196 -15.71 11.34 -9.81
C GLN A 196 -15.13 10.42 -8.74
N THR A 197 -15.60 9.18 -8.70
CA THR A 197 -15.01 8.15 -7.81
C THR A 197 -13.91 7.41 -8.56
N PHE A 198 -12.76 7.23 -7.91
CA PHE A 198 -11.64 6.46 -8.45
C PHE A 198 -11.08 5.51 -7.39
N VAL A 199 -10.35 4.49 -7.85
CA VAL A 199 -9.69 3.51 -7.01
C VAL A 199 -8.18 3.62 -7.17
N ILE A 200 -7.48 3.67 -6.04
CA ILE A 200 -6.03 3.55 -5.96
C ILE A 200 -5.73 2.11 -5.57
N SER A 201 -4.92 1.42 -6.35
CA SER A 201 -4.56 0.03 -6.09
C SER A 201 -3.07 -0.21 -6.21
N ILE A 202 -2.59 -1.27 -5.55
CA ILE A 202 -1.23 -1.75 -5.76
C ILE A 202 -1.23 -2.55 -7.06
N SER A 203 -0.49 -2.06 -8.05
CA SER A 203 -0.36 -2.73 -9.35
C SER A 203 0.73 -3.78 -9.38
N LYS A 204 1.78 -3.62 -8.56
CA LYS A 204 2.92 -4.54 -8.51
C LYS A 204 3.73 -4.39 -7.23
N ILE A 205 4.27 -5.53 -6.76
CA ILE A 205 5.21 -5.62 -5.64
C ILE A 205 6.44 -6.37 -6.13
N CYS A 206 7.62 -5.90 -5.75
CA CYS A 206 8.89 -6.56 -6.01
C CYS A 206 9.79 -6.51 -4.78
N SER A 207 10.34 -7.64 -4.38
CA SER A 207 11.46 -7.68 -3.44
C SER A 207 12.79 -7.59 -4.18
N ALA A 208 13.80 -7.00 -3.54
CA ALA A 208 15.15 -6.97 -4.06
C ALA A 208 15.76 -8.37 -4.07
N GLU A 209 16.65 -8.64 -5.02
CA GLU A 209 17.34 -9.94 -5.15
C GLU A 209 18.51 -10.08 -4.17
N SER A 210 18.95 -8.97 -3.57
CA SER A 210 20.02 -8.94 -2.58
C SER A 210 20.03 -7.64 -1.79
N SER A 211 20.73 -7.64 -0.66
CA SER A 211 20.92 -6.44 0.17
C SER A 211 21.64 -5.30 -0.57
N SER A 212 22.40 -5.60 -1.62
CA SER A 212 23.15 -4.63 -2.43
C SER A 212 22.37 -4.06 -3.62
N GLU A 213 21.15 -4.54 -3.89
CA GLU A 213 20.35 -4.03 -4.99
C GLU A 213 20.00 -2.55 -4.79
N THR A 214 20.23 -1.74 -5.83
CA THR A 214 19.92 -0.31 -5.78
C THR A 214 18.45 -0.06 -6.01
N ASP A 215 17.92 1.05 -5.43
CA ASP A 215 16.52 1.45 -5.58
C ASP A 215 16.14 1.64 -7.06
N ASN A 216 17.06 2.18 -7.88
CA ASN A 216 16.80 2.37 -9.30
C ASN A 216 16.63 1.04 -10.05
N LYS A 217 17.44 0.01 -9.72
CA LYS A 217 17.29 -1.33 -10.31
C LYS A 217 15.96 -1.95 -9.89
N LEU A 218 15.61 -1.86 -8.60
CA LEU A 218 14.37 -2.38 -8.06
C LEU A 218 13.15 -1.67 -8.68
N LYS A 219 13.15 -0.32 -8.78
CA LYS A 219 12.11 0.46 -9.48
C LYS A 219 12.00 0.08 -10.98
N SER A 220 13.12 -0.22 -11.63
CA SER A 220 13.11 -0.67 -13.04
C SER A 220 12.38 -2.01 -13.19
N ARG A 221 12.51 -2.92 -12.23
CA ARG A 221 11.81 -4.22 -12.23
C ARG A 221 10.31 -4.07 -12.06
N LEU A 222 9.85 -3.07 -11.31
CA LEU A 222 8.42 -2.75 -11.20
C LEU A 222 7.80 -2.36 -12.56
N ASN A 223 8.57 -1.75 -13.44
CA ASN A 223 8.11 -1.31 -14.76
C ASN A 223 8.29 -2.38 -15.86
N ASP A 224 8.96 -3.51 -15.56
CA ASP A 224 9.10 -4.63 -16.50
C ASP A 224 7.81 -5.47 -16.51
N THR A 225 7.47 -6.04 -17.66
CA THR A 225 6.35 -6.99 -17.82
C THR A 225 6.64 -8.35 -17.17
N LYS A 226 7.90 -8.64 -16.83
CA LYS A 226 8.30 -9.87 -16.15
C LYS A 226 7.84 -9.86 -14.69
N THR A 227 7.61 -11.06 -14.17
CA THR A 227 7.34 -11.25 -12.74
C THR A 227 8.55 -10.84 -11.92
N CYS A 228 8.34 -10.23 -10.77
CA CYS A 228 9.41 -9.88 -9.82
C CYS A 228 10.02 -11.08 -9.11
N LYS A 229 9.52 -12.25 -9.37
CA LYS A 229 9.96 -13.52 -8.77
C LYS A 229 11.20 -14.02 -9.50
N ASP A 230 12.34 -14.03 -8.82
CA ASP A 230 13.48 -14.83 -9.24
C ASP A 230 13.36 -16.24 -8.63
N THR A 231 13.54 -17.28 -9.43
CA THR A 231 13.19 -18.65 -9.08
C THR A 231 14.30 -19.40 -8.34
N THR A 232 15.38 -18.74 -7.95
CA THR A 232 16.63 -19.43 -7.58
C THR A 232 17.07 -19.31 -6.11
N GLU A 233 16.44 -18.44 -5.27
CA GLU A 233 16.83 -18.27 -3.87
C GLU A 233 15.62 -18.16 -2.92
N PRO A 234 15.78 -18.35 -1.60
CA PRO A 234 14.70 -18.12 -0.65
C PRO A 234 14.28 -16.66 -0.70
N ILE A 235 13.16 -16.49 -1.27
CA ILE A 235 12.62 -15.19 -1.67
C ILE A 235 11.91 -14.65 -0.43
N ASP A 236 12.17 -13.39 -0.15
CA ASP A 236 11.34 -12.58 0.71
C ASP A 236 9.85 -12.83 0.37
N LYS A 237 9.06 -13.26 1.33
CA LYS A 237 7.66 -13.66 1.14
C LYS A 237 6.79 -12.53 0.56
N TYR A 238 7.27 -11.28 0.59
CA TYR A 238 6.63 -10.16 -0.11
C TYR A 238 6.55 -10.32 -1.63
N SER A 239 7.48 -11.07 -2.25
CA SER A 239 7.41 -11.38 -3.68
C SER A 239 6.30 -12.36 -4.05
N ASP A 240 5.81 -13.12 -3.10
CA ASP A 240 4.79 -14.14 -3.27
C ASP A 240 3.38 -13.66 -2.88
N LEU A 241 3.26 -12.42 -2.41
CA LEU A 241 1.96 -11.86 -2.05
C LEU A 241 1.03 -11.82 -3.27
N THR A 242 -0.10 -12.48 -3.11
CA THR A 242 -1.19 -12.38 -4.08
C THR A 242 -1.94 -11.07 -3.83
N LEU A 243 -1.88 -10.17 -4.80
CA LEU A 243 -2.66 -8.93 -4.77
C LEU A 243 -4.13 -9.29 -4.98
N VAL A 244 -4.92 -9.19 -3.93
CA VAL A 244 -6.37 -9.34 -3.97
C VAL A 244 -6.97 -7.95 -3.85
N ASP A 245 -7.74 -7.53 -4.84
CA ASP A 245 -8.27 -6.15 -4.97
C ASP A 245 -8.94 -5.63 -3.69
N GLN A 246 -9.59 -6.52 -2.93
CA GLN A 246 -10.31 -6.16 -1.72
C GLN A 246 -9.43 -5.62 -0.58
N TYR A 247 -8.14 -5.98 -0.53
CA TYR A 247 -7.22 -5.59 0.55
C TYR A 247 -6.11 -4.65 0.09
N ASN A 248 -5.96 -4.47 -1.23
CA ASN A 248 -4.87 -3.71 -1.82
C ASN A 248 -5.36 -2.51 -2.62
N SER A 249 -6.57 -2.03 -2.32
CA SER A 249 -7.16 -0.87 -2.98
C SER A 249 -7.87 0.06 -2.01
N LEU A 250 -7.92 1.33 -2.38
CA LEU A 250 -8.56 2.41 -1.65
C LEU A 250 -9.44 3.20 -2.61
N THR A 251 -10.63 3.59 -2.16
CA THR A 251 -11.56 4.41 -2.95
C THR A 251 -11.49 5.86 -2.49
N ALA A 252 -11.41 6.78 -3.45
CA ALA A 252 -11.38 8.21 -3.22
C ALA A 252 -12.27 8.96 -4.22
N VAL A 253 -12.41 10.26 -4.00
CA VAL A 253 -13.28 11.14 -4.78
C VAL A 253 -12.47 12.32 -5.31
N ALA A 254 -12.60 12.62 -6.61
CA ALA A 254 -12.15 13.83 -7.23
C ALA A 254 -13.37 14.71 -7.55
N GLU A 255 -13.36 15.96 -7.14
CA GLU A 255 -14.36 16.96 -7.52
C GLU A 255 -13.91 17.68 -8.77
N ASP A 256 -14.75 17.63 -9.78
CA ASP A 256 -14.65 18.44 -10.99
C ASP A 256 -15.18 19.85 -10.72
N ASN A 257 -14.55 20.86 -11.27
CA ASN A 257 -14.95 22.26 -11.11
C ASN A 257 -15.60 22.85 -12.36
N ASP A 258 -15.68 22.11 -13.45
CA ASP A 258 -16.25 22.53 -14.70
C ASP A 258 -17.76 22.24 -14.78
N THR A 259 -18.46 22.95 -15.63
CA THR A 259 -19.90 22.74 -15.81
C THR A 259 -20.28 22.95 -17.28
N ALA A 260 -20.83 21.91 -17.90
CA ALA A 260 -21.31 21.97 -19.28
C ALA A 260 -22.53 22.89 -19.42
N ARG A 261 -22.31 23.99 -20.04
CA ARG A 261 -23.36 25.01 -20.25
C ARG A 261 -23.16 25.77 -21.55
N VAL A 262 -24.25 26.16 -22.18
CA VAL A 262 -24.28 27.16 -23.26
C VAL A 262 -24.60 28.50 -22.65
N ARG A 263 -23.68 29.46 -22.79
CA ARG A 263 -23.87 30.81 -22.28
C ARG A 263 -24.20 31.76 -23.42
N LEU A 264 -25.31 32.49 -23.27
CA LEU A 264 -25.78 33.50 -24.19
C LEU A 264 -25.69 34.90 -23.54
N THR A 265 -25.14 35.86 -24.27
CA THR A 265 -25.04 37.24 -23.80
C THR A 265 -25.40 38.20 -24.90
N LEU A 266 -26.30 39.17 -24.63
CA LEU A 266 -26.59 40.25 -25.56
C LEU A 266 -25.37 41.14 -25.72
N VAL A 267 -25.05 41.50 -26.95
CA VAL A 267 -24.02 42.52 -27.26
C VAL A 267 -24.59 43.88 -26.91
N ASP A 268 -23.85 44.63 -26.09
CA ASP A 268 -24.23 45.99 -25.62
C ASP A 268 -25.57 46.01 -24.87
N GLY A 269 -26.13 44.86 -24.49
CA GLY A 269 -27.44 44.75 -23.82
C GLY A 269 -28.63 45.05 -24.73
N ASP A 270 -28.41 45.15 -26.04
CA ASP A 270 -29.46 45.44 -27.01
C ASP A 270 -30.33 44.21 -27.28
N ASN A 271 -31.59 44.30 -26.90
CA ASN A 271 -32.59 43.24 -27.04
C ASN A 271 -33.74 43.64 -27.99
N GLN A 272 -33.54 44.67 -28.81
CA GLN A 272 -34.55 45.20 -29.73
C GLN A 272 -34.11 45.05 -31.19
N THR A 273 -35.06 44.91 -32.06
CA THR A 273 -34.91 44.94 -33.52
C THR A 273 -36.09 45.68 -34.13
N SER A 274 -35.91 46.35 -35.29
CA SER A 274 -36.89 47.18 -35.89
C SER A 274 -37.18 46.79 -37.33
N GLU A 275 -38.47 46.70 -37.69
CA GLU A 275 -38.93 46.49 -39.07
C GLU A 275 -38.59 47.67 -40.00
N ASP A 276 -38.57 48.90 -39.46
CA ASP A 276 -38.30 50.13 -40.23
C ASP A 276 -36.81 50.35 -40.51
N ASN A 277 -35.93 49.59 -39.83
CA ASN A 277 -34.50 49.78 -39.97
C ASN A 277 -33.77 48.42 -39.99
N ALA A 278 -33.46 47.91 -41.16
CA ALA A 278 -32.77 46.64 -41.37
C ALA A 278 -31.36 46.62 -40.78
N SER A 279 -30.82 47.74 -40.30
CA SER A 279 -29.54 47.78 -39.59
C SER A 279 -29.68 47.66 -38.05
N ASP A 280 -30.92 47.76 -37.54
CA ASP A 280 -31.24 47.63 -36.12
C ASP A 280 -31.46 46.16 -35.81
N GLN A 281 -30.40 45.49 -35.40
CA GLN A 281 -30.35 44.06 -35.18
C GLN A 281 -29.82 43.77 -33.77
N ALA A 282 -30.54 42.94 -33.00
CA ALA A 282 -30.02 42.44 -31.77
C ALA A 282 -28.93 41.39 -32.06
N ARG A 283 -27.83 41.45 -31.32
CA ARG A 283 -26.70 40.51 -31.46
C ARG A 283 -26.50 39.73 -30.20
N VAL A 284 -26.27 38.45 -30.34
CA VAL A 284 -26.06 37.53 -29.23
C VAL A 284 -24.70 36.84 -29.38
N ASN A 285 -23.90 36.94 -28.34
CA ASN A 285 -22.72 36.13 -28.20
C ASN A 285 -23.09 34.77 -27.58
N VAL A 286 -22.56 33.70 -28.14
CA VAL A 286 -22.77 32.32 -27.69
C VAL A 286 -21.40 31.68 -27.46
N VAL A 287 -21.23 30.99 -26.35
CA VAL A 287 -19.99 30.30 -25.97
C VAL A 287 -20.36 29.12 -25.09
N LEU A 288 -19.56 28.06 -25.10
CA LEU A 288 -19.66 26.99 -24.10
C LEU A 288 -18.85 27.35 -22.86
N ASP A 289 -19.25 26.86 -21.69
CA ASP A 289 -18.55 27.07 -20.41
C ASP A 289 -17.52 25.98 -20.12
N SER A 290 -17.66 24.79 -20.76
CA SER A 290 -16.69 23.69 -20.68
C SER A 290 -16.35 23.12 -22.07
N GLN A 291 -15.24 22.41 -22.16
CA GLN A 291 -14.75 21.77 -23.39
C GLN A 291 -15.59 20.51 -23.71
N PRO A 292 -16.17 20.40 -24.89
CA PRO A 292 -16.93 19.21 -25.25
C PRO A 292 -16.03 18.09 -25.77
N TYR A 293 -16.36 16.84 -25.45
CA TYR A 293 -15.70 15.65 -26.01
C TYR A 293 -15.99 15.45 -27.51
N HIS A 294 -17.12 15.97 -27.98
CA HIS A 294 -17.57 15.88 -29.38
C HIS A 294 -18.19 17.20 -29.81
N ASP A 295 -18.32 17.41 -31.13
CA ASP A 295 -18.94 18.61 -31.66
C ASP A 295 -20.37 18.82 -31.13
N VAL A 296 -20.61 20.00 -30.60
CA VAL A 296 -21.92 20.45 -30.09
C VAL A 296 -22.55 21.38 -31.09
N THR A 297 -23.73 21.03 -31.58
CA THR A 297 -24.54 21.91 -32.40
C THR A 297 -25.60 22.58 -31.55
N VAL A 298 -25.54 23.91 -31.48
CA VAL A 298 -26.55 24.74 -30.82
C VAL A 298 -27.47 25.31 -31.88
N SER A 299 -28.74 24.91 -31.86
CA SER A 299 -29.77 25.36 -32.83
C SER A 299 -30.66 26.41 -32.21
N PHE A 300 -30.97 27.42 -32.98
CA PHE A 300 -31.80 28.54 -32.57
C PHE A 300 -33.04 28.64 -33.43
N SER A 301 -34.16 28.95 -32.81
CA SER A 301 -35.43 29.18 -33.51
C SER A 301 -36.18 30.37 -32.90
N SER A 302 -36.86 31.14 -33.72
CA SER A 302 -37.78 32.16 -33.26
C SER A 302 -39.10 31.53 -32.84
N SER A 303 -39.65 31.94 -31.72
CA SER A 303 -41.02 31.57 -31.32
C SER A 303 -42.09 32.33 -32.11
N ASP A 304 -41.72 33.46 -32.75
CA ASP A 304 -42.61 34.24 -33.59
C ASP A 304 -42.12 34.24 -35.04
N THR A 305 -42.70 33.34 -35.83
CA THR A 305 -42.43 33.24 -37.27
C THR A 305 -43.43 34.05 -38.13
N VAL A 306 -44.47 34.61 -37.52
CA VAL A 306 -45.55 35.33 -38.23
C VAL A 306 -45.17 36.77 -38.46
N ASN A 307 -44.46 37.39 -37.50
CA ASN A 307 -44.03 38.78 -37.56
C ASN A 307 -42.64 38.99 -38.19
N GLY A 308 -42.08 37.95 -38.80
CA GLY A 308 -40.87 38.05 -39.60
C GLY A 308 -39.54 38.04 -38.84
N VAL A 309 -39.53 37.72 -37.55
CA VAL A 309 -38.27 37.64 -36.77
C VAL A 309 -37.40 36.49 -37.29
N THR A 310 -36.21 36.81 -37.75
CA THR A 310 -35.23 35.86 -38.27
C THR A 310 -33.99 35.78 -37.42
N ILE A 311 -33.34 34.60 -37.37
CA ILE A 311 -32.10 34.33 -36.65
C ILE A 311 -31.07 33.86 -37.66
N ASN A 312 -29.88 34.49 -37.63
CA ASN A 312 -28.80 34.14 -38.54
C ASN A 312 -27.43 34.21 -37.86
N PRO A 313 -26.62 33.15 -37.90
CA PRO A 313 -27.00 31.79 -38.34
C PRO A 313 -28.00 31.11 -37.38
N ASP A 314 -28.79 30.16 -37.88
CA ASP A 314 -29.71 29.39 -37.06
C ASP A 314 -29.05 28.21 -36.32
N ASN A 315 -27.80 27.91 -36.66
CA ASN A 315 -26.99 26.87 -36.00
C ASN A 315 -25.55 27.36 -35.80
N LEU A 316 -25.01 27.08 -34.63
CA LEU A 316 -23.59 27.24 -34.30
C LEU A 316 -23.01 25.92 -33.92
N ILE A 317 -21.77 25.66 -34.36
CA ILE A 317 -21.05 24.39 -34.06
C ILE A 317 -19.83 24.72 -33.21
N PHE A 318 -19.71 24.05 -32.06
CA PHE A 318 -18.60 24.14 -31.16
C PHE A 318 -17.88 22.79 -31.14
N SER A 319 -16.57 22.82 -31.26
CA SER A 319 -15.68 21.67 -31.17
C SER A 319 -14.75 21.80 -29.96
N SER A 320 -13.95 20.78 -29.67
CA SER A 320 -12.89 20.82 -28.65
C SER A 320 -11.88 21.96 -28.88
N ASP A 321 -11.76 22.49 -30.12
CA ASP A 321 -10.78 23.55 -30.48
C ASP A 321 -11.33 24.96 -30.39
N ASN A 322 -12.66 25.12 -30.45
CA ASN A 322 -13.30 26.45 -30.52
C ASN A 322 -14.40 26.66 -29.50
N TRP A 323 -14.56 25.79 -28.52
CA TRP A 323 -15.64 25.85 -27.52
C TRP A 323 -15.67 27.14 -26.70
N SER A 324 -14.49 27.69 -26.39
CA SER A 324 -14.31 28.96 -25.65
C SER A 324 -14.32 30.19 -26.53
N ASP A 325 -14.35 30.02 -27.86
CA ASP A 325 -14.45 31.15 -28.79
C ASP A 325 -15.89 31.69 -28.86
N VAL A 326 -16.01 33.00 -28.75
CA VAL A 326 -17.32 33.61 -28.86
C VAL A 326 -17.81 33.58 -30.32
N GLN A 327 -18.85 32.78 -30.58
CA GLN A 327 -19.58 32.82 -31.83
C GLN A 327 -20.78 33.77 -31.71
N LYS A 328 -21.20 34.34 -32.82
CA LYS A 328 -22.24 35.36 -32.83
C LYS A 328 -23.41 34.98 -33.73
N LEU A 329 -24.59 35.28 -33.26
CA LEU A 329 -25.78 35.29 -34.08
C LEU A 329 -26.46 36.68 -34.06
N THR A 330 -27.25 36.96 -35.06
CA THR A 330 -28.07 38.17 -35.18
C THR A 330 -29.54 37.79 -35.22
N VAL A 331 -30.34 38.63 -34.58
CA VAL A 331 -31.81 38.59 -34.62
C VAL A 331 -32.28 39.83 -35.32
N SER A 332 -33.05 39.67 -36.39
CA SER A 332 -33.54 40.74 -37.22
C SER A 332 -35.03 40.59 -37.54
#